data_b4b249c33c6f6c8866ce99907e02f2f2
#
_entry.id   b4b249c33c6f6c8866ce99907e02f2f2
#
_cell.length_a   1.000
_cell.length_b   1.000
_cell.length_c   1.000
_cell.angle_alpha   90.00
_cell.angle_beta   90.00
_cell.angle_gamma   90.00
#
_symmetry.space_group_name_H-M   'P 1'
#
loop_
_entity.id
_entity.type
_entity.pdbx_description
1 polymer ?
#
loop_
_entity_poly.entity_id
_entity_poly.type
_entity_poly.pdbx_seq_one_letter_code
_entity_poly.pdbx_strand_id
1 'polypeptide(L)'
;MKLQDLHKNYKKISGRTVFLRVDFNVPIIKSVVKEDFKLRQSLETINFLLSKKCKIILASHLGQPKKAGDKKYSLAPVAKHLAKLLAEDITFLDYKKYSNFKIIKKKIDQGSGLFLLDNLRFFKGEENNSKELGKHLASLAEVYVNDAFAVSHRANASVSAIRSFKLPAYKGLLLEEELKSLDKILNPKKPFVVVMGGSKISTKIPIIEKLYDKASYILLGGALVNNFYLAQGLNIGKSLVDRDGLKIIKKYLSSKKIILPIDAIVKTIIKNKKDKISIKKISEIGSNDCMLDIGPATILLFSKYIKKAKTIVWNGPLGMFEDDNFKKGTIIIAREIAALSSGKSFGVVGGGETVEALNLTGMGKYVDWISTGGGAMLAYLSG
;
A
#
# COMPACT_ATOMS: atom_id res chain seq x y z
N MET A 1 4.51 23.86 -2.78
CA MET A 1 4.25 24.02 -4.23
C MET A 1 3.41 22.85 -4.69
N LYS A 2 2.32 23.07 -5.44
CA LYS A 2 1.44 22.00 -5.94
C LYS A 2 2.16 21.25 -7.08
N LEU A 3 2.15 19.92 -7.08
CA LEU A 3 2.72 19.11 -8.16
C LEU A 3 1.85 19.25 -9.42
N GLN A 4 2.49 19.46 -10.57
CA GLN A 4 1.84 19.52 -11.89
C GLN A 4 1.81 18.11 -12.50
N ASP A 5 0.95 17.88 -13.49
CA ASP A 5 0.87 16.62 -14.23
C ASP A 5 2.07 16.50 -15.18
N LEU A 6 2.84 15.42 -15.06
CA LEU A 6 4.02 15.16 -15.87
C LEU A 6 3.66 15.06 -17.35
N HIS A 7 2.63 14.29 -17.66
CA HIS A 7 2.16 14.04 -19.01
C HIS A 7 1.82 15.32 -19.77
N LYS A 8 1.14 16.28 -19.11
CA LYS A 8 0.73 17.54 -19.75
C LYS A 8 1.90 18.53 -19.97
N ASN A 9 3.02 18.33 -19.27
CA ASN A 9 4.13 19.28 -19.27
C ASN A 9 5.43 18.70 -19.88
N TYR A 10 5.35 17.61 -20.64
CA TYR A 10 6.52 16.89 -21.14
C TYR A 10 7.50 17.75 -21.95
N LYS A 11 7.02 18.76 -22.71
CA LYS A 11 7.89 19.66 -23.46
C LYS A 11 8.85 20.45 -22.58
N LYS A 12 8.44 20.75 -21.32
CA LYS A 12 9.25 21.51 -20.35
C LYS A 12 10.32 20.67 -19.68
N ILE A 13 10.25 19.34 -19.81
CA ILE A 13 11.13 18.38 -19.13
C ILE A 13 12.07 17.64 -20.10
N SER A 14 11.74 17.64 -21.40
CA SER A 14 12.55 16.94 -22.44
C SER A 14 14.02 17.35 -22.39
N GLY A 15 14.93 16.36 -22.39
CA GLY A 15 16.38 16.55 -22.37
C GLY A 15 16.96 16.96 -21.02
N ARG A 16 16.13 17.19 -20.00
CA ARG A 16 16.58 17.66 -18.68
C ARG A 16 17.01 16.55 -17.75
N THR A 17 17.80 16.92 -16.74
CA THR A 17 18.12 16.03 -15.62
C THR A 17 16.96 16.03 -14.62
N VAL A 18 16.37 14.83 -14.38
CA VAL A 18 15.19 14.61 -13.55
C VAL A 18 15.57 13.84 -12.28
N PHE A 19 15.24 14.38 -11.12
CA PHE A 19 15.23 13.62 -9.87
C PHE A 19 13.87 12.93 -9.73
N LEU A 20 13.85 11.60 -9.89
CA LEU A 20 12.62 10.78 -9.84
C LEU A 20 12.57 10.04 -8.51
N ARG A 21 11.65 10.45 -7.64
CA ARG A 21 11.37 9.77 -6.37
C ARG A 21 10.41 8.60 -6.63
N VAL A 22 10.91 7.39 -6.47
CA VAL A 22 10.18 6.12 -6.66
C VAL A 22 10.08 5.34 -5.34
N ASP A 23 9.19 4.34 -5.28
CA ASP A 23 9.12 3.41 -4.15
C ASP A 23 9.61 2.02 -4.54
N PHE A 24 10.89 1.76 -4.28
CA PHE A 24 11.55 0.46 -4.46
C PHE A 24 11.77 -0.28 -3.15
N ASN A 25 10.93 0.01 -2.13
CA ASN A 25 10.94 -0.72 -0.88
C ASN A 25 10.25 -2.09 -1.06
N VAL A 26 11.04 -3.07 -1.49
CA VAL A 26 10.62 -4.43 -1.84
C VAL A 26 11.41 -5.47 -1.03
N PRO A 27 10.86 -6.69 -0.84
CA PRO A 27 11.57 -7.77 -0.16
C PRO A 27 12.82 -8.22 -0.94
N ILE A 28 13.97 -8.23 -0.26
CA ILE A 28 15.24 -8.74 -0.80
C ILE A 28 15.71 -9.89 0.09
N ILE A 29 15.89 -11.07 -0.49
CA ILE A 29 16.41 -12.25 0.19
C ILE A 29 17.63 -12.75 -0.58
N LYS A 30 18.76 -12.95 0.12
CA LYS A 30 20.04 -13.41 -0.49
C LYS A 30 20.42 -12.57 -1.73
N SER A 31 20.28 -11.24 -1.62
CA SER A 31 20.58 -10.26 -2.69
C SER A 31 19.71 -10.43 -3.96
N VAL A 32 18.55 -11.05 -3.85
CA VAL A 32 17.56 -11.21 -4.94
C VAL A 32 16.26 -10.52 -4.55
N VAL A 33 15.71 -9.70 -5.44
CA VAL A 33 14.37 -9.13 -5.31
C VAL A 33 13.36 -10.27 -5.44
N LYS A 34 12.51 -10.45 -4.44
CA LYS A 34 11.54 -11.54 -4.36
C LYS A 34 10.16 -11.16 -4.91
N GLU A 35 9.83 -9.90 -4.80
CA GLU A 35 8.57 -9.36 -5.29
C GLU A 35 8.89 -8.02 -5.96
N ASP A 36 8.50 -7.85 -7.22
CA ASP A 36 8.89 -6.70 -8.04
C ASP A 36 7.71 -5.81 -8.48
N PHE A 37 6.52 -6.02 -7.90
CA PHE A 37 5.31 -5.27 -8.26
C PHE A 37 5.54 -3.75 -8.27
N LYS A 38 6.15 -3.20 -7.23
CA LYS A 38 6.42 -1.76 -7.14
C LYS A 38 7.42 -1.26 -8.19
N LEU A 39 8.40 -2.10 -8.54
CA LEU A 39 9.34 -1.77 -9.61
C LEU A 39 8.61 -1.69 -10.95
N ARG A 40 7.78 -2.70 -11.25
CA ARG A 40 6.99 -2.76 -12.49
C ARG A 40 6.03 -1.58 -12.62
N GLN A 41 5.39 -1.17 -11.53
CA GLN A 41 4.50 -0.01 -11.53
C GLN A 41 5.22 1.31 -11.88
N SER A 42 6.51 1.42 -11.58
CA SER A 42 7.31 2.61 -11.90
C SER A 42 7.85 2.62 -13.33
N LEU A 43 7.80 1.49 -14.07
CA LEU A 43 8.39 1.38 -15.41
C LEU A 43 7.77 2.36 -16.40
N GLU A 44 6.49 2.61 -16.34
CA GLU A 44 5.80 3.52 -17.25
C GLU A 44 6.37 4.95 -17.13
N THR A 45 6.52 5.46 -15.91
CA THR A 45 7.12 6.78 -15.67
C THR A 45 8.58 6.83 -16.14
N ILE A 46 9.36 5.78 -15.85
CA ILE A 46 10.78 5.73 -16.25
C ILE A 46 10.89 5.72 -17.77
N ASN A 47 10.16 4.84 -18.47
CA ASN A 47 10.15 4.74 -19.93
C ASN A 47 9.67 6.04 -20.58
N PHE A 48 8.63 6.68 -20.01
CA PHE A 48 8.17 7.97 -20.48
C PHE A 48 9.29 9.02 -20.44
N LEU A 49 10.01 9.15 -19.32
CA LEU A 49 11.12 10.08 -19.17
C LEU A 49 12.28 9.74 -20.11
N LEU A 50 12.61 8.46 -20.29
CA LEU A 50 13.63 8.00 -21.25
C LEU A 50 13.23 8.37 -22.69
N SER A 51 11.99 8.17 -23.10
CA SER A 51 11.47 8.57 -24.42
C SER A 51 11.58 10.07 -24.67
N LYS A 52 11.65 10.89 -23.60
CA LYS A 52 11.88 12.35 -23.68
C LYS A 52 13.37 12.72 -23.56
N LYS A 53 14.26 11.73 -23.68
CA LYS A 53 15.73 11.91 -23.62
C LYS A 53 16.20 12.55 -22.31
N CYS A 54 15.48 12.31 -21.20
CA CYS A 54 15.85 12.81 -19.89
C CYS A 54 17.01 11.99 -19.31
N LYS A 55 17.91 12.66 -18.59
CA LYS A 55 18.83 12.03 -17.66
C LYS A 55 18.10 11.82 -16.35
N ILE A 56 18.02 10.57 -15.84
CA ILE A 56 17.15 10.24 -14.72
C ILE A 56 17.98 9.81 -13.51
N ILE A 57 17.71 10.43 -12.36
CA ILE A 57 18.26 10.07 -11.06
C ILE A 57 17.14 9.42 -10.26
N LEU A 58 17.12 8.09 -10.25
CA LEU A 58 16.20 7.31 -9.43
C LEU A 58 16.61 7.39 -7.96
N ALA A 59 15.64 7.64 -7.08
CA ALA A 59 15.88 7.77 -5.67
C ALA A 59 14.76 7.07 -4.88
N SER A 60 15.14 6.13 -4.02
CA SER A 60 14.21 5.36 -3.20
C SER A 60 14.77 5.09 -1.81
N HIS A 61 13.90 4.68 -0.90
CA HIS A 61 14.30 4.09 0.37
C HIS A 61 14.14 2.56 0.33
N LEU A 62 14.82 1.86 1.23
CA LEU A 62 14.67 0.42 1.45
C LEU A 62 14.78 0.12 2.94
N GLY A 63 13.74 -0.50 3.49
CA GLY A 63 13.68 -0.92 4.89
C GLY A 63 14.00 0.20 5.90
N GLN A 64 14.47 -0.17 7.07
CA GLN A 64 14.83 0.76 8.17
C GLN A 64 16.27 0.48 8.63
N PRO A 65 17.29 1.01 7.93
CA PRO A 65 18.69 0.78 8.29
C PRO A 65 19.03 1.48 9.61
N LYS A 66 19.71 0.77 10.52
CA LYS A 66 20.27 1.34 11.76
C LYS A 66 21.61 2.05 11.52
N LYS A 67 22.32 1.67 10.46
CA LYS A 67 23.62 2.26 10.06
C LYS A 67 23.60 2.63 8.60
N ALA A 68 24.16 3.78 8.27
CA ALA A 68 24.38 4.18 6.87
C ALA A 68 25.33 3.20 6.17
N GLY A 69 25.01 2.86 4.92
CA GLY A 69 25.82 1.91 4.13
C GLY A 69 25.71 0.44 4.56
N ASP A 70 24.67 0.08 5.34
CA ASP A 70 24.39 -1.34 5.67
C ASP A 70 24.01 -2.09 4.39
N LYS A 71 24.81 -3.08 4.01
CA LYS A 71 24.65 -3.88 2.78
C LYS A 71 23.26 -4.53 2.69
N LYS A 72 22.63 -4.89 3.82
CA LYS A 72 21.30 -5.49 3.87
C LYS A 72 20.24 -4.56 3.26
N TYR A 73 20.44 -3.27 3.39
CA TYR A 73 19.52 -2.23 2.94
C TYR A 73 20.03 -1.44 1.72
N SER A 74 21.06 -1.95 1.03
CA SER A 74 21.51 -1.35 -0.23
C SER A 74 20.55 -1.66 -1.37
N LEU A 75 20.34 -0.68 -2.24
CA LEU A 75 19.53 -0.80 -3.46
C LEU A 75 20.31 -1.47 -4.63
N ALA A 76 21.55 -1.94 -4.43
CA ALA A 76 22.31 -2.61 -5.48
C ALA A 76 21.57 -3.81 -6.13
N PRO A 77 20.88 -4.70 -5.36
CA PRO A 77 20.09 -5.77 -5.98
C PRO A 77 18.90 -5.23 -6.80
N VAL A 78 18.31 -4.11 -6.38
CA VAL A 78 17.22 -3.44 -7.11
C VAL A 78 17.75 -2.86 -8.41
N ALA A 79 18.92 -2.20 -8.42
CA ALA A 79 19.54 -1.68 -9.64
C ALA A 79 19.72 -2.79 -10.68
N LYS A 80 20.29 -3.92 -10.26
CA LYS A 80 20.51 -5.10 -11.13
C LYS A 80 19.21 -5.68 -11.68
N HIS A 81 18.15 -5.76 -10.84
CA HIS A 81 16.85 -6.27 -11.27
C HIS A 81 16.14 -5.30 -12.22
N LEU A 82 16.15 -4.01 -11.89
CA LEU A 82 15.52 -2.96 -12.69
C LEU A 82 16.19 -2.80 -14.06
N ALA A 83 17.52 -2.91 -14.15
CA ALA A 83 18.24 -2.90 -15.42
C ALA A 83 17.75 -3.99 -16.37
N LYS A 84 17.46 -5.20 -15.84
CA LYS A 84 16.88 -6.28 -16.63
C LYS A 84 15.45 -5.98 -17.08
N LEU A 85 14.62 -5.37 -16.22
CA LEU A 85 13.23 -5.03 -16.54
C LEU A 85 13.13 -3.95 -17.61
N LEU A 86 14.05 -2.99 -17.60
CA LEU A 86 14.09 -1.88 -18.55
C LEU A 86 14.86 -2.22 -19.82
N ALA A 87 15.70 -3.26 -19.82
CA ALA A 87 16.73 -3.53 -20.86
C ALA A 87 17.67 -2.32 -21.06
N GLU A 88 18.00 -1.62 -19.96
CA GLU A 88 18.82 -0.41 -19.93
C GLU A 88 19.89 -0.50 -18.85
N ASP A 89 21.04 0.09 -19.10
CA ASP A 89 22.12 0.19 -18.12
C ASP A 89 21.80 1.22 -17.03
N ILE A 90 22.01 0.83 -15.77
CA ILE A 90 21.81 1.70 -14.60
C ILE A 90 23.15 1.93 -13.90
N THR A 91 23.59 3.17 -13.84
CA THR A 91 24.73 3.56 -13.02
C THR A 91 24.32 3.60 -11.55
N PHE A 92 24.68 2.56 -10.78
CA PHE A 92 24.42 2.52 -9.35
C PHE A 92 25.41 3.38 -8.57
N LEU A 93 24.91 4.28 -7.74
CA LEU A 93 25.70 5.18 -6.91
C LEU A 93 25.72 4.66 -5.47
N ASP A 94 26.60 3.67 -5.20
CA ASP A 94 26.82 3.05 -3.89
C ASP A 94 27.17 4.11 -2.84
N TYR A 95 26.44 4.15 -1.73
CA TYR A 95 26.63 5.12 -0.66
C TYR A 95 28.07 5.16 -0.11
N LYS A 96 28.74 4.03 -0.02
CA LYS A 96 30.12 3.99 0.48
C LYS A 96 31.11 4.80 -0.36
N LYS A 97 30.86 4.85 -1.67
CA LYS A 97 31.68 5.61 -2.62
C LYS A 97 31.11 7.00 -2.90
N TYR A 98 29.79 7.11 -2.84
CA TYR A 98 29.02 8.30 -3.23
C TYR A 98 28.17 8.83 -2.06
N SER A 99 28.79 9.16 -0.91
CA SER A 99 28.13 9.80 0.24
C SER A 99 28.17 11.34 0.18
N ASN A 100 29.05 11.89 -0.67
CA ASN A 100 29.22 13.34 -0.85
C ASN A 100 28.47 13.82 -2.10
N PHE A 101 27.57 14.77 -1.94
CA PHE A 101 26.74 15.30 -3.03
C PHE A 101 27.51 16.00 -4.15
N LYS A 102 28.67 16.58 -3.89
CA LYS A 102 29.55 17.15 -4.94
C LYS A 102 30.10 16.05 -5.86
N ILE A 103 30.50 14.92 -5.26
CA ILE A 103 30.99 13.75 -6.02
C ILE A 103 29.86 13.11 -6.82
N ILE A 104 28.66 12.98 -6.20
CA ILE A 104 27.44 12.50 -6.87
C ILE A 104 27.15 13.39 -8.09
N LYS A 105 27.08 14.71 -7.90
CA LYS A 105 26.78 15.67 -8.95
C LYS A 105 27.78 15.56 -10.11
N LYS A 106 29.09 15.55 -9.80
CA LYS A 106 30.15 15.37 -10.82
C LYS A 106 29.94 14.09 -11.62
N LYS A 107 29.60 12.96 -10.95
CA LYS A 107 29.37 11.67 -11.64
C LYS A 107 28.14 11.73 -12.55
N ILE A 108 27.07 12.37 -12.12
CA ILE A 108 25.85 12.56 -12.91
C ILE A 108 26.12 13.47 -14.12
N ASP A 109 26.85 14.57 -13.93
CA ASP A 109 27.13 15.52 -15.00
C ASP A 109 27.98 14.89 -16.13
N GLN A 110 28.92 14.03 -15.76
CA GLN A 110 29.82 13.33 -16.69
C GLN A 110 29.18 12.13 -17.38
N GLY A 111 28.02 11.65 -16.92
CA GLY A 111 27.34 10.47 -17.48
C GLY A 111 26.03 10.81 -18.16
N SER A 112 25.41 9.80 -18.74
CA SER A 112 24.10 9.87 -19.41
C SER A 112 23.17 8.73 -18.91
N GLY A 113 21.90 8.78 -19.28
CA GLY A 113 20.93 7.72 -19.02
C GLY A 113 20.42 7.66 -17.59
N LEU A 114 20.45 6.46 -17.01
CA LEU A 114 19.85 6.15 -15.72
C LEU A 114 20.89 6.05 -14.60
N PHE A 115 20.61 6.73 -13.50
CA PHE A 115 21.34 6.62 -12.25
C PHE A 115 20.40 6.15 -11.16
N LEU A 116 20.87 5.31 -10.24
CA LEU A 116 20.15 4.97 -9.02
C LEU A 116 21.01 5.35 -7.82
N LEU A 117 20.54 6.30 -7.01
CA LEU A 117 21.13 6.58 -5.70
C LEU A 117 20.91 5.36 -4.79
N ASP A 118 21.89 5.03 -3.96
CA ASP A 118 21.68 4.06 -2.91
C ASP A 118 20.64 4.59 -1.91
N ASN A 119 20.21 3.76 -0.98
CA ASN A 119 19.11 3.98 -0.07
C ASN A 119 19.13 5.40 0.56
N LEU A 120 18.08 6.18 0.27
CA LEU A 120 17.93 7.54 0.79
C LEU A 120 18.03 7.61 2.33
N ARG A 121 17.65 6.54 3.04
CA ARG A 121 17.76 6.45 4.51
C ARG A 121 19.19 6.31 5.03
N PHE A 122 20.18 6.17 4.15
CA PHE A 122 21.59 6.28 4.51
C PHE A 122 22.02 7.75 4.68
N PHE A 123 21.32 8.68 4.04
CA PHE A 123 21.62 10.10 4.17
C PHE A 123 20.91 10.68 5.39
N LYS A 124 21.71 11.22 6.31
CA LYS A 124 21.18 11.87 7.54
C LYS A 124 20.20 12.98 7.16
N GLY A 125 19.02 12.95 7.75
CA GLY A 125 17.99 13.96 7.50
C GLY A 125 16.87 13.54 6.56
N GLU A 126 16.92 12.37 5.93
CA GLU A 126 15.82 11.88 5.07
C GLU A 126 14.51 11.76 5.87
N GLU A 127 14.53 11.06 7.01
CA GLU A 127 13.32 10.75 7.78
C GLU A 127 12.79 11.93 8.59
N ASN A 128 13.63 12.87 8.97
CA ASN A 128 13.26 14.06 9.73
C ASN A 128 13.12 15.33 8.88
N ASN A 129 12.98 15.17 7.56
CA ASN A 129 12.68 16.22 6.60
C ASN A 129 13.72 17.38 6.62
N SER A 130 14.99 17.05 6.69
CA SER A 130 16.07 18.06 6.74
C SER A 130 16.05 18.95 5.50
N LYS A 131 16.01 20.27 5.72
CA LYS A 131 16.12 21.26 4.64
C LYS A 131 17.49 21.20 3.95
N GLU A 132 18.56 20.92 4.69
CA GLU A 132 19.91 20.78 4.16
C GLU A 132 19.99 19.61 3.17
N LEU A 133 19.48 18.40 3.55
CA LEU A 133 19.41 17.28 2.64
C LEU A 133 18.51 17.61 1.44
N GLY A 134 17.36 18.25 1.65
CA GLY A 134 16.48 18.67 0.58
C GLY A 134 17.18 19.59 -0.43
N LYS A 135 18.03 20.52 0.04
CA LYS A 135 18.87 21.39 -0.80
C LYS A 135 19.89 20.60 -1.64
N HIS A 136 20.55 19.64 -1.00
CA HIS A 136 21.52 18.78 -1.71
C HIS A 136 20.85 17.92 -2.78
N LEU A 137 19.72 17.28 -2.45
CA LEU A 137 18.98 16.49 -3.43
C LEU A 137 18.48 17.36 -4.59
N ALA A 138 17.96 18.56 -4.29
CA ALA A 138 17.51 19.51 -5.31
C ALA A 138 18.64 19.95 -6.25
N SER A 139 19.87 20.08 -5.76
CA SER A 139 21.03 20.51 -6.57
C SER A 139 21.48 19.47 -7.60
N LEU A 140 21.03 18.21 -7.47
CA LEU A 140 21.40 17.15 -8.40
C LEU A 140 20.68 17.23 -9.75
N ALA A 141 19.52 17.89 -9.81
CA ALA A 141 18.64 17.86 -10.97
C ALA A 141 18.06 19.24 -11.32
N GLU A 142 17.44 19.34 -12.48
CA GLU A 142 16.74 20.53 -12.97
C GLU A 142 15.23 20.41 -12.76
N VAL A 143 14.72 19.17 -12.57
CA VAL A 143 13.32 18.84 -12.43
C VAL A 143 13.13 17.81 -11.33
N TYR A 144 12.09 17.95 -10.55
CA TYR A 144 11.67 16.97 -9.55
C TYR A 144 10.39 16.26 -10.01
N VAL A 145 10.39 14.93 -9.95
CA VAL A 145 9.19 14.10 -10.17
C VAL A 145 8.97 13.21 -8.98
N ASN A 146 7.76 13.27 -8.39
CA ASN A 146 7.34 12.33 -7.35
C ASN A 146 6.46 11.25 -7.96
N ASP A 147 6.91 10.01 -7.88
CA ASP A 147 6.18 8.82 -8.32
C ASP A 147 6.02 7.79 -7.18
N ALA A 148 6.34 8.19 -5.97
CA ALA A 148 6.32 7.36 -4.78
C ALA A 148 5.08 7.61 -3.92
N PHE A 149 3.91 7.19 -4.41
CA PHE A 149 2.64 7.36 -3.68
C PHE A 149 2.72 6.87 -2.24
N ALA A 150 3.29 5.68 -2.01
CA ALA A 150 3.38 5.03 -0.70
C ALA A 150 4.02 5.88 0.42
N VAL A 151 4.85 6.87 0.07
CA VAL A 151 5.51 7.77 1.02
C VAL A 151 5.11 9.22 0.86
N SER A 152 4.22 9.55 -0.07
CA SER A 152 3.82 10.94 -0.37
C SER A 152 3.10 11.64 0.80
N HIS A 153 2.54 10.87 1.74
CA HIS A 153 1.93 11.35 2.97
C HIS A 153 2.93 11.65 4.09
N ARG A 154 4.23 11.34 3.89
CA ARG A 154 5.28 11.51 4.90
C ARG A 154 6.09 12.78 4.67
N ALA A 155 6.50 13.43 5.75
CA ALA A 155 7.41 14.55 5.69
C ALA A 155 8.88 14.07 5.61
N ASN A 156 9.26 13.44 4.47
CA ASN A 156 10.63 13.05 4.20
C ASN A 156 11.35 14.13 3.36
N ALA A 157 12.67 14.26 3.51
CA ALA A 157 13.45 15.28 2.78
C ALA A 157 13.31 15.17 1.27
N SER A 158 13.35 13.94 0.74
CA SER A 158 13.18 13.65 -0.69
C SER A 158 11.76 13.84 -1.23
N VAL A 159 10.77 14.02 -0.36
CA VAL A 159 9.34 14.21 -0.72
C VAL A 159 8.89 15.65 -0.43
N SER A 160 9.27 16.19 0.72
CA SER A 160 8.79 17.47 1.23
C SER A 160 9.85 18.57 1.12
N ALA A 161 10.99 18.46 1.81
CA ALA A 161 12.00 19.54 1.86
C ALA A 161 12.58 19.85 0.47
N ILE A 162 12.79 18.87 -0.40
CA ILE A 162 13.29 19.08 -1.78
C ILE A 162 12.43 20.06 -2.58
N ARG A 163 11.11 20.10 -2.32
CA ARG A 163 10.16 20.98 -3.02
C ARG A 163 10.24 22.45 -2.59
N SER A 164 11.01 22.76 -1.55
CA SER A 164 11.26 24.15 -1.10
C SER A 164 12.31 24.88 -1.96
N PHE A 165 12.98 24.19 -2.88
CA PHE A 165 14.13 24.70 -3.64
C PHE A 165 13.81 24.95 -5.13
N LYS A 166 12.77 25.71 -5.44
CA LYS A 166 12.42 26.25 -6.78
C LYS A 166 12.56 25.30 -7.98
N LEU A 167 12.61 23.97 -7.77
CA LEU A 167 12.58 23.00 -8.85
C LEU A 167 11.15 22.91 -9.42
N PRO A 168 10.97 22.93 -10.74
CA PRO A 168 9.72 22.49 -11.36
C PRO A 168 9.38 21.09 -10.82
N ALA A 169 8.16 20.91 -10.29
CA ALA A 169 7.80 19.70 -9.57
C ALA A 169 6.54 19.07 -10.17
N TYR A 170 6.64 17.77 -10.53
CA TYR A 170 5.59 17.04 -11.22
C TYR A 170 5.21 15.77 -10.47
N LYS A 171 3.98 15.30 -10.72
CA LYS A 171 3.54 13.94 -10.39
C LYS A 171 4.01 13.01 -11.49
N GLY A 172 4.61 11.87 -11.16
CA GLY A 172 4.84 10.79 -12.10
C GLY A 172 3.52 10.10 -12.52
N LEU A 173 3.57 9.28 -13.56
CA LEU A 173 2.38 8.66 -14.14
C LEU A 173 1.71 7.70 -13.15
N LEU A 174 2.50 6.95 -12.37
CA LEU A 174 1.97 6.09 -11.30
C LEU A 174 1.23 6.91 -10.24
N LEU A 175 1.83 8.01 -9.78
CA LEU A 175 1.18 8.89 -8.80
C LEU A 175 -0.09 9.53 -9.35
N GLU A 176 -0.11 9.91 -10.64
CA GLU A 176 -1.31 10.44 -11.30
C GLU A 176 -2.44 9.40 -11.30
N GLU A 177 -2.14 8.15 -11.65
CA GLU A 177 -3.17 7.09 -11.73
C GLU A 177 -3.62 6.62 -10.34
N GLU A 178 -2.72 6.59 -9.33
CA GLU A 178 -3.10 6.35 -7.92
C GLU A 178 -4.15 7.37 -7.47
N LEU A 179 -3.86 8.66 -7.64
CA LEU A 179 -4.78 9.73 -7.22
C LEU A 179 -6.10 9.67 -7.97
N LYS A 180 -6.08 9.47 -9.29
CA LYS A 180 -7.28 9.34 -10.12
C LYS A 180 -8.16 8.15 -9.71
N SER A 181 -7.53 7.02 -9.38
CA SER A 181 -8.24 5.83 -8.92
C SER A 181 -8.86 6.02 -7.55
N LEU A 182 -8.15 6.67 -6.62
CA LEU A 182 -8.66 6.97 -5.29
C LEU A 182 -9.73 8.07 -5.30
N ASP A 183 -9.66 9.04 -6.22
CA ASP A 183 -10.71 10.04 -6.41
C ASP A 183 -12.05 9.42 -6.82
N LYS A 184 -12.03 8.31 -7.59
CA LYS A 184 -13.26 7.54 -7.89
C LYS A 184 -13.84 6.87 -6.64
N ILE A 185 -12.99 6.50 -5.65
CA ILE A 185 -13.46 5.98 -4.36
C ILE A 185 -14.05 7.12 -3.50
N LEU A 186 -13.49 8.31 -3.58
CA LEU A 186 -14.05 9.47 -2.88
C LEU A 186 -15.35 9.98 -3.52
N ASN A 187 -15.60 9.70 -4.82
CA ASN A 187 -16.81 10.04 -5.56
C ASN A 187 -17.40 8.78 -6.22
N PRO A 188 -17.90 7.81 -5.41
CA PRO A 188 -18.22 6.48 -5.90
C PRO A 188 -19.55 6.42 -6.65
N LYS A 189 -19.63 5.54 -7.66
CA LYS A 189 -20.91 5.07 -8.19
C LYS A 189 -21.56 4.12 -7.21
N LYS A 190 -22.84 4.31 -6.90
CA LYS A 190 -23.60 3.45 -5.97
C LYS A 190 -24.21 2.23 -6.68
N PRO A 191 -24.37 1.09 -5.98
CA PRO A 191 -23.96 0.79 -4.61
C PRO A 191 -22.44 0.79 -4.42
N PHE A 192 -21.94 1.50 -3.41
CA PHE A 192 -20.55 1.51 -3.01
C PHE A 192 -20.34 0.59 -1.82
N VAL A 193 -19.49 -0.42 -1.98
CA VAL A 193 -19.17 -1.42 -0.95
C VAL A 193 -17.72 -1.23 -0.48
N VAL A 194 -17.59 -1.09 0.82
CA VAL A 194 -16.30 -1.01 1.50
C VAL A 194 -16.05 -2.34 2.20
N VAL A 195 -14.96 -3.03 1.88
CA VAL A 195 -14.55 -4.27 2.54
C VAL A 195 -13.32 -3.99 3.39
N MET A 196 -13.40 -4.19 4.69
CA MET A 196 -12.30 -3.95 5.62
C MET A 196 -12.05 -5.13 6.53
N GLY A 197 -10.79 -5.49 6.64
CA GLY A 197 -10.29 -6.50 7.56
C GLY A 197 -9.03 -6.05 8.28
N GLY A 198 -8.36 -7.03 8.89
CA GLY A 198 -7.14 -6.83 9.66
C GLY A 198 -7.34 -6.96 11.17
N SER A 199 -6.31 -6.59 11.95
CA SER A 199 -6.26 -6.86 13.39
C SER A 199 -6.65 -5.67 14.28
N LYS A 200 -6.45 -4.43 13.82
CA LYS A 200 -6.63 -3.21 14.65
C LYS A 200 -7.69 -2.30 14.07
N ILE A 201 -8.83 -2.18 14.74
CA ILE A 201 -9.92 -1.29 14.34
C ILE A 201 -9.52 0.19 14.44
N SER A 202 -8.72 0.58 15.42
CA SER A 202 -8.24 1.95 15.62
C SER A 202 -7.54 2.51 14.37
N THR A 203 -6.82 1.68 13.63
CA THR A 203 -6.16 2.09 12.39
C THR A 203 -7.12 2.24 11.19
N LYS A 204 -8.34 1.67 11.28
CA LYS A 204 -9.35 1.68 10.22
C LYS A 204 -10.45 2.72 10.44
N ILE A 205 -10.63 3.15 11.68
CA ILE A 205 -11.69 4.11 12.05
C ILE A 205 -11.66 5.40 11.20
N PRO A 206 -10.50 6.07 10.99
CA PRO A 206 -10.50 7.31 10.22
C PRO A 206 -11.06 7.14 8.80
N ILE A 207 -10.80 5.99 8.18
CA ILE A 207 -11.30 5.71 6.84
C ILE A 207 -12.77 5.29 6.85
N ILE A 208 -13.19 4.54 7.88
CA ILE A 208 -14.60 4.19 8.08
C ILE A 208 -15.41 5.48 8.23
N GLU A 209 -14.97 6.41 9.06
CA GLU A 209 -15.61 7.72 9.26
C GLU A 209 -15.75 8.49 7.95
N LYS A 210 -14.68 8.60 7.19
CA LYS A 210 -14.66 9.35 5.93
C LYS A 210 -15.55 8.74 4.84
N LEU A 211 -15.60 7.41 4.78
CA LEU A 211 -16.38 6.71 3.75
C LEU A 211 -17.80 6.37 4.20
N TYR A 212 -18.13 6.49 5.49
CA TYR A 212 -19.40 6.04 6.06
C TYR A 212 -20.62 6.60 5.35
N ASP A 213 -20.64 7.92 5.10
CA ASP A 213 -21.80 8.58 4.46
C ASP A 213 -21.90 8.21 2.98
N LYS A 214 -20.77 7.96 2.33
CA LYS A 214 -20.69 7.61 0.91
C LYS A 214 -21.00 6.13 0.67
N ALA A 215 -20.61 5.26 1.59
CA ALA A 215 -20.79 3.82 1.50
C ALA A 215 -22.27 3.44 1.54
N SER A 216 -22.65 2.51 0.66
CA SER A 216 -23.93 1.80 0.75
C SER A 216 -23.85 0.71 1.80
N TYR A 217 -22.71 0.00 1.85
CA TYR A 217 -22.43 -1.05 2.82
C TYR A 217 -20.95 -1.08 3.17
N ILE A 218 -20.65 -1.44 4.44
CA ILE A 218 -19.29 -1.64 4.96
C ILE A 218 -19.24 -3.05 5.53
N LEU A 219 -18.52 -3.94 4.86
CA LEU A 219 -18.35 -5.34 5.26
C LEU A 219 -17.08 -5.43 6.09
N LEU A 220 -17.21 -5.83 7.34
CA LEU A 220 -16.08 -5.94 8.26
C LEU A 220 -15.71 -7.40 8.49
N GLY A 221 -14.41 -7.70 8.54
CA GLY A 221 -13.87 -9.03 8.84
C GLY A 221 -12.55 -8.95 9.58
N GLY A 222 -11.88 -10.11 9.77
CA GLY A 222 -10.66 -10.19 10.57
C GLY A 222 -10.88 -9.89 12.04
N ALA A 223 -9.80 -9.70 12.81
CA ALA A 223 -9.92 -9.51 14.26
C ALA A 223 -10.58 -8.18 14.67
N LEU A 224 -10.65 -7.20 13.77
CA LEU A 224 -11.28 -5.90 14.08
C LEU A 224 -12.78 -6.02 14.42
N VAL A 225 -13.48 -7.07 13.94
CA VAL A 225 -14.91 -7.29 14.26
C VAL A 225 -15.13 -7.70 15.72
N ASN A 226 -14.11 -8.25 16.37
CA ASN A 226 -14.20 -8.67 17.76
C ASN A 226 -14.50 -7.50 18.70
N ASN A 227 -14.08 -6.31 18.33
CA ASN A 227 -14.44 -5.08 19.05
C ASN A 227 -15.95 -4.82 19.04
N PHE A 228 -16.60 -5.06 17.89
CA PHE A 228 -18.05 -4.90 17.77
C PHE A 228 -18.80 -5.92 18.61
N TYR A 229 -18.40 -7.21 18.54
CA TYR A 229 -19.02 -8.27 19.36
C TYR A 229 -18.85 -8.02 20.85
N LEU A 230 -17.64 -7.64 21.29
CA LEU A 230 -17.39 -7.30 22.68
C LEU A 230 -18.26 -6.11 23.14
N ALA A 231 -18.39 -5.08 22.32
CA ALA A 231 -19.23 -3.92 22.64
C ALA A 231 -20.73 -4.24 22.62
N GLN A 232 -21.15 -5.29 21.92
CA GLN A 232 -22.51 -5.84 21.96
C GLN A 232 -22.76 -6.84 23.13
N GLY A 233 -21.74 -7.07 23.97
CA GLY A 233 -21.83 -8.02 25.11
C GLY A 233 -21.69 -9.49 24.71
N LEU A 234 -21.26 -9.80 23.49
CA LEU A 234 -21.06 -11.16 23.03
C LEU A 234 -19.68 -11.70 23.48
N ASN A 235 -19.65 -13.02 23.73
CA ASN A 235 -18.40 -13.69 24.05
C ASN A 235 -17.50 -13.77 22.79
N ILE A 236 -16.24 -13.40 22.94
CA ILE A 236 -15.23 -13.46 21.88
C ILE A 236 -14.10 -14.45 22.19
N GLY A 237 -14.19 -15.15 23.30
CA GLY A 237 -13.21 -16.10 23.78
C GLY A 237 -11.81 -15.50 23.94
N LYS A 238 -10.84 -16.15 23.31
CA LYS A 238 -9.42 -15.71 23.26
C LYS A 238 -9.08 -14.91 22.00
N SER A 239 -10.08 -14.42 21.28
CA SER A 239 -9.87 -13.65 20.06
C SER A 239 -9.22 -12.30 20.35
N LEU A 240 -8.41 -11.82 19.41
CA LEU A 240 -7.69 -10.56 19.53
C LEU A 240 -8.66 -9.35 19.58
N VAL A 241 -8.41 -8.40 20.47
CA VAL A 241 -9.18 -7.15 20.62
C VAL A 241 -8.27 -5.95 20.66
N ASP A 242 -8.65 -4.92 19.93
CA ASP A 242 -8.02 -3.60 19.98
C ASP A 242 -8.78 -2.69 20.97
N ARG A 243 -8.26 -2.58 22.19
CA ARG A 243 -8.93 -1.83 23.28
C ARG A 243 -9.09 -0.35 22.99
N ASP A 244 -8.18 0.26 22.22
CA ASP A 244 -8.22 1.68 21.89
C ASP A 244 -9.43 2.00 20.99
N GLY A 245 -9.84 1.05 20.15
CA GLY A 245 -10.98 1.19 19.25
C GLY A 245 -12.36 1.08 19.91
N LEU A 246 -12.48 0.52 21.14
CA LEU A 246 -13.78 0.21 21.76
C LEU A 246 -14.68 1.43 21.99
N LYS A 247 -14.09 2.57 22.37
CA LYS A 247 -14.87 3.79 22.62
C LYS A 247 -15.47 4.36 21.34
N ILE A 248 -14.73 4.27 20.24
CA ILE A 248 -15.06 4.94 18.98
C ILE A 248 -16.14 4.17 18.22
N ILE A 249 -16.13 2.83 18.27
CA ILE A 249 -17.08 2.00 17.54
C ILE A 249 -18.53 2.08 18.09
N LYS A 250 -18.72 2.56 19.33
CA LYS A 250 -20.05 2.65 19.96
C LYS A 250 -21.09 3.34 19.08
N LYS A 251 -20.67 4.43 18.36
CA LYS A 251 -21.55 5.17 17.45
C LYS A 251 -21.99 4.36 16.22
N TYR A 252 -21.33 3.24 15.93
CA TYR A 252 -21.61 2.40 14.76
C TYR A 252 -22.37 1.12 15.09
N LEU A 253 -22.59 0.79 16.38
CA LEU A 253 -23.21 -0.48 16.79
C LEU A 253 -24.63 -0.68 16.25
N SER A 254 -25.39 0.40 16.09
CA SER A 254 -26.75 0.39 15.53
C SER A 254 -26.80 0.61 14.01
N SER A 255 -25.64 0.71 13.35
CA SER A 255 -25.59 1.01 11.94
C SER A 255 -26.06 -0.15 11.06
N LYS A 256 -27.09 0.09 10.26
CA LYS A 256 -27.56 -0.85 9.22
C LYS A 256 -26.63 -0.95 8.01
N LYS A 257 -25.66 -0.04 7.88
CA LYS A 257 -24.67 -0.07 6.78
C LYS A 257 -23.49 -0.99 7.09
N ILE A 258 -23.17 -1.21 8.37
CA ILE A 258 -22.09 -2.08 8.80
C ILE A 258 -22.60 -3.51 8.90
N ILE A 259 -22.04 -4.38 8.10
CA ILE A 259 -22.39 -5.80 8.04
C ILE A 259 -21.26 -6.58 8.72
N LEU A 260 -21.59 -7.21 9.83
CA LEU A 260 -20.67 -8.05 10.59
C LEU A 260 -20.81 -9.51 10.16
N PRO A 261 -19.79 -10.35 10.35
CA PRO A 261 -19.89 -11.80 10.20
C PRO A 261 -20.96 -12.39 11.09
N ILE A 262 -21.60 -13.46 10.61
CA ILE A 262 -22.64 -14.21 11.37
C ILE A 262 -22.11 -15.56 11.87
N ASP A 263 -21.00 -16.04 11.28
CA ASP A 263 -20.26 -17.23 11.68
C ASP A 263 -18.76 -17.03 11.49
N ALA A 264 -17.97 -17.85 12.13
CA ALA A 264 -16.51 -17.81 12.05
C ALA A 264 -15.91 -19.21 11.99
N ILE A 265 -14.73 -19.32 11.38
CA ILE A 265 -13.83 -20.46 11.57
C ILE A 265 -13.02 -20.19 12.83
N VAL A 266 -13.17 -21.06 13.82
CA VAL A 266 -12.56 -20.90 15.13
C VAL A 266 -11.55 -21.99 15.41
N LYS A 267 -10.51 -21.61 16.16
CA LYS A 267 -9.59 -22.54 16.81
C LYS A 267 -9.93 -22.60 18.29
N THR A 268 -10.40 -23.77 18.77
CA THR A 268 -10.65 -24.02 20.20
C THR A 268 -9.37 -24.54 20.83
N ILE A 269 -8.82 -23.80 21.81
CA ILE A 269 -7.61 -24.16 22.55
C ILE A 269 -7.96 -25.18 23.61
N ILE A 270 -7.38 -26.39 23.53
CA ILE A 270 -7.64 -27.51 24.46
C ILE A 270 -6.36 -27.79 25.24
N LYS A 271 -6.42 -27.59 26.57
CA LYS A 271 -5.29 -27.89 27.47
C LYS A 271 -4.82 -29.35 27.29
N ASN A 272 -3.51 -29.54 27.05
CA ASN A 272 -2.85 -30.82 26.88
C ASN A 272 -3.38 -31.70 25.72
N LYS A 273 -4.04 -31.12 24.73
CA LYS A 273 -4.51 -31.80 23.51
C LYS A 273 -4.28 -30.92 22.29
N LYS A 274 -4.40 -31.51 21.08
CA LYS A 274 -4.38 -30.75 19.83
C LYS A 274 -5.60 -29.83 19.76
N ASP A 275 -5.37 -28.57 19.34
CA ASP A 275 -6.42 -27.60 19.11
C ASP A 275 -7.42 -28.12 18.09
N LYS A 276 -8.70 -27.81 18.28
CA LYS A 276 -9.79 -28.19 17.38
C LYS A 276 -10.20 -26.99 16.52
N ILE A 277 -10.30 -27.22 15.22
CA ILE A 277 -10.83 -26.24 14.26
C ILE A 277 -12.29 -26.59 13.95
N SER A 278 -13.17 -25.62 14.02
CA SER A 278 -14.61 -25.79 13.74
C SER A 278 -15.23 -24.50 13.24
N ILE A 279 -16.41 -24.61 12.62
CA ILE A 279 -17.25 -23.48 12.25
C ILE A 279 -18.25 -23.28 13.39
N LYS A 280 -18.40 -22.03 13.87
CA LYS A 280 -19.37 -21.66 14.90
C LYS A 280 -20.12 -20.40 14.52
N LYS A 281 -21.41 -20.32 14.90
CA LYS A 281 -22.12 -19.03 14.91
C LYS A 281 -21.51 -18.12 15.97
N ILE A 282 -21.58 -16.81 15.75
CA ILE A 282 -20.98 -15.85 16.68
C ILE A 282 -21.57 -16.00 18.10
N SER A 283 -22.84 -16.34 18.22
CA SER A 283 -23.53 -16.62 19.52
C SER A 283 -23.01 -17.87 20.23
N GLU A 284 -22.29 -18.75 19.55
CA GLU A 284 -21.80 -20.04 20.09
C GLU A 284 -20.30 -20.00 20.47
N ILE A 285 -19.66 -18.81 20.39
CA ILE A 285 -18.27 -18.64 20.73
C ILE A 285 -18.05 -18.86 22.24
N GLY A 286 -17.22 -19.83 22.57
CA GLY A 286 -16.86 -20.17 23.93
C GLY A 286 -15.58 -19.48 24.41
N SER A 287 -15.32 -19.55 25.73
CA SER A 287 -14.17 -18.88 26.37
C SER A 287 -12.82 -19.35 25.88
N ASN A 288 -12.71 -20.56 25.32
CA ASN A 288 -11.45 -21.11 24.77
C ASN A 288 -11.34 -20.99 23.25
N ASP A 289 -12.30 -20.36 22.59
CA ASP A 289 -12.30 -20.19 21.15
C ASP A 289 -11.51 -18.95 20.72
N CYS A 290 -10.86 -19.03 19.56
CA CYS A 290 -10.23 -17.92 18.88
C CYS A 290 -10.78 -17.84 17.45
N MET A 291 -11.47 -16.78 17.10
CA MET A 291 -11.99 -16.53 15.75
C MET A 291 -10.85 -16.11 14.83
N LEU A 292 -10.60 -16.87 13.76
CA LEU A 292 -9.44 -16.67 12.89
C LEU A 292 -9.77 -16.47 11.40
N ASP A 293 -11.02 -16.79 10.97
CA ASP A 293 -11.51 -16.46 9.63
C ASP A 293 -13.04 -16.30 9.67
N ILE A 294 -13.60 -15.66 8.65
CA ILE A 294 -15.05 -15.61 8.44
C ILE A 294 -15.57 -16.99 8.01
N GLY A 295 -16.75 -17.36 8.49
CA GLY A 295 -17.38 -18.64 8.16
C GLY A 295 -18.12 -18.65 6.81
N PRO A 296 -18.57 -19.82 6.36
CA PRO A 296 -19.25 -19.99 5.07
C PRO A 296 -20.55 -19.18 4.94
N ALA A 297 -21.35 -19.07 6.00
CA ALA A 297 -22.58 -18.29 5.98
C ALA A 297 -22.27 -16.78 5.81
N THR A 298 -21.19 -16.30 6.43
CA THR A 298 -20.68 -14.93 6.26
C THR A 298 -20.20 -14.68 4.84
N ILE A 299 -19.47 -15.62 4.24
CA ILE A 299 -19.03 -15.52 2.85
C ILE A 299 -20.25 -15.33 1.92
N LEU A 300 -21.28 -16.17 2.07
CA LEU A 300 -22.51 -16.05 1.30
C LEU A 300 -23.24 -14.73 1.55
N LEU A 301 -23.24 -14.24 2.80
CA LEU A 301 -23.81 -12.94 3.14
C LEU A 301 -23.06 -11.80 2.45
N PHE A 302 -21.73 -11.76 2.53
CA PHE A 302 -20.90 -10.72 1.93
C PHE A 302 -21.01 -10.73 0.41
N SER A 303 -21.04 -11.92 -0.20
CA SER A 303 -21.23 -12.09 -1.65
C SER A 303 -22.49 -11.42 -2.17
N LYS A 304 -23.59 -11.41 -1.41
CA LYS A 304 -24.85 -10.73 -1.81
C LYS A 304 -24.66 -9.22 -1.97
N TYR A 305 -23.81 -8.59 -1.12
CA TYR A 305 -23.52 -7.16 -1.19
C TYR A 305 -22.48 -6.86 -2.28
N ILE A 306 -21.42 -7.66 -2.37
CA ILE A 306 -20.34 -7.51 -3.34
C ILE A 306 -20.91 -7.58 -4.77
N LYS A 307 -21.74 -8.58 -5.08
CA LYS A 307 -22.36 -8.75 -6.42
C LYS A 307 -23.19 -7.58 -6.91
N LYS A 308 -23.72 -6.76 -6.00
CA LYS A 308 -24.53 -5.57 -6.34
C LYS A 308 -23.68 -4.30 -6.49
N ALA A 309 -22.41 -4.32 -6.05
CA ALA A 309 -21.58 -3.14 -6.03
C ALA A 309 -21.33 -2.57 -7.45
N LYS A 310 -21.22 -1.24 -7.53
CA LYS A 310 -20.71 -0.51 -8.69
C LYS A 310 -19.32 0.08 -8.42
N THR A 311 -18.99 0.27 -7.14
CA THR A 311 -17.67 0.66 -6.68
C THR A 311 -17.33 -0.22 -5.47
N ILE A 312 -16.09 -0.73 -5.43
CA ILE A 312 -15.58 -1.54 -4.32
C ILE A 312 -14.21 -1.00 -3.90
N VAL A 313 -14.00 -0.89 -2.59
CA VAL A 313 -12.66 -0.72 -2.02
C VAL A 313 -12.41 -1.81 -0.99
N TRP A 314 -11.25 -2.46 -1.07
CA TRP A 314 -10.88 -3.52 -0.14
C TRP A 314 -9.51 -3.25 0.50
N ASN A 315 -9.47 -3.29 1.85
CA ASN A 315 -8.26 -3.12 2.64
C ASN A 315 -8.25 -4.00 3.89
N GLY A 316 -7.32 -4.91 3.96
CA GLY A 316 -7.10 -5.86 5.05
C GLY A 316 -7.77 -7.22 4.82
N PRO A 317 -7.07 -8.33 5.15
CA PRO A 317 -7.61 -9.68 5.05
C PRO A 317 -8.75 -9.89 6.05
N LEU A 318 -9.65 -10.82 5.73
CA LEU A 318 -10.84 -11.13 6.53
C LEU A 318 -10.60 -12.27 7.53
N GLY A 319 -9.42 -12.88 7.48
CA GLY A 319 -8.96 -13.95 8.36
C GLY A 319 -7.43 -13.98 8.41
N MET A 320 -6.86 -14.93 9.17
CA MET A 320 -5.42 -15.19 9.26
C MET A 320 -4.98 -16.01 8.03
N PHE A 321 -4.92 -15.34 6.87
CA PHE A 321 -4.77 -15.95 5.55
C PHE A 321 -3.40 -16.61 5.32
N GLU A 322 -2.44 -16.36 6.20
CA GLU A 322 -1.12 -17.01 6.21
C GLU A 322 -1.19 -18.48 6.64
N ASP A 323 -2.26 -18.89 7.36
CA ASP A 323 -2.54 -20.27 7.74
C ASP A 323 -3.59 -20.88 6.79
N ASP A 324 -3.28 -22.04 6.21
CA ASP A 324 -4.14 -22.72 5.25
C ASP A 324 -5.55 -23.05 5.79
N ASN A 325 -5.68 -23.17 7.10
CA ASN A 325 -6.97 -23.43 7.74
C ASN A 325 -7.87 -22.19 7.80
N PHE A 326 -7.31 -20.98 7.73
CA PHE A 326 -8.00 -19.72 7.99
C PHE A 326 -7.90 -18.71 6.85
N LYS A 327 -7.55 -19.16 5.63
CA LYS A 327 -7.42 -18.29 4.45
C LYS A 327 -8.65 -18.28 3.55
N LYS A 328 -9.56 -19.25 3.70
CA LYS A 328 -10.65 -19.49 2.72
C LYS A 328 -11.57 -18.29 2.55
N GLY A 329 -11.97 -17.65 3.66
CA GLY A 329 -12.82 -16.45 3.63
C GLY A 329 -12.18 -15.33 2.82
N THR A 330 -10.92 -15.00 3.12
CA THR A 330 -10.16 -13.97 2.42
C THR A 330 -10.01 -14.28 0.94
N ILE A 331 -9.64 -15.52 0.57
CA ILE A 331 -9.40 -15.94 -0.82
C ILE A 331 -10.68 -15.92 -1.66
N ILE A 332 -11.81 -16.37 -1.10
CA ILE A 332 -13.09 -16.38 -1.84
C ILE A 332 -13.55 -14.93 -2.10
N ILE A 333 -13.51 -14.07 -1.09
CA ILE A 333 -13.89 -12.66 -1.25
C ILE A 333 -12.94 -11.93 -2.22
N ALA A 334 -11.63 -12.23 -2.18
CA ALA A 334 -10.66 -11.71 -3.14
C ALA A 334 -11.02 -12.06 -4.58
N ARG A 335 -11.39 -13.34 -4.84
CA ARG A 335 -11.82 -13.81 -6.17
C ARG A 335 -13.10 -13.11 -6.64
N GLU A 336 -14.09 -12.96 -5.75
CA GLU A 336 -15.34 -12.27 -6.08
C GLU A 336 -15.12 -10.79 -6.43
N ILE A 337 -14.29 -10.09 -5.66
CA ILE A 337 -13.93 -8.69 -5.92
C ILE A 337 -13.23 -8.59 -7.28
N ALA A 338 -12.23 -9.44 -7.55
CA ALA A 338 -11.51 -9.43 -8.81
C ALA A 338 -12.42 -9.75 -10.00
N ALA A 339 -13.27 -10.77 -9.89
CA ALA A 339 -14.22 -11.14 -10.94
C ALA A 339 -15.22 -10.02 -11.24
N LEU A 340 -15.63 -9.27 -10.23
CA LEU A 340 -16.59 -8.16 -10.40
C LEU A 340 -15.92 -6.92 -10.98
N SER A 341 -14.68 -6.63 -10.60
CA SER A 341 -13.87 -5.51 -11.11
C SER A 341 -13.59 -5.66 -12.61
N SER A 342 -13.65 -6.89 -13.14
CA SER A 342 -13.49 -7.15 -14.58
C SER A 342 -14.69 -6.62 -15.40
N GLY A 343 -14.90 -5.30 -15.40
CA GLY A 343 -15.83 -4.57 -16.27
C GLY A 343 -17.25 -4.33 -15.72
N LYS A 344 -17.64 -4.95 -14.59
CA LYS A 344 -18.99 -4.73 -13.98
C LYS A 344 -19.00 -3.63 -12.92
N SER A 345 -17.88 -3.46 -12.23
CA SER A 345 -17.71 -2.51 -11.14
C SER A 345 -16.30 -1.96 -11.17
N PHE A 346 -16.09 -0.82 -10.54
CA PHE A 346 -14.75 -0.27 -10.31
C PHE A 346 -14.22 -0.75 -8.96
N GLY A 347 -13.14 -1.53 -8.98
CA GLY A 347 -12.54 -2.13 -7.79
C GLY A 347 -11.15 -1.61 -7.49
N VAL A 348 -10.93 -1.19 -6.23
CA VAL A 348 -9.62 -0.79 -5.70
C VAL A 348 -9.23 -1.68 -4.54
N VAL A 349 -8.01 -2.21 -4.58
CA VAL A 349 -7.44 -3.03 -3.52
C VAL A 349 -6.17 -2.36 -3.02
N GLY A 350 -5.97 -2.31 -1.70
CA GLY A 350 -4.76 -1.75 -1.12
C GLY A 350 -4.44 -2.30 0.27
N GLY A 351 -3.15 -2.20 0.62
CA GLY A 351 -2.58 -2.80 1.83
C GLY A 351 -1.74 -4.03 1.50
N GLY A 352 -0.53 -4.11 2.08
CA GLY A 352 0.43 -5.18 1.75
C GLY A 352 -0.16 -6.57 1.89
N GLU A 353 -0.72 -6.90 3.05
CA GLU A 353 -1.37 -8.19 3.33
C GLU A 353 -2.56 -8.46 2.39
N THR A 354 -3.32 -7.41 2.02
CA THR A 354 -4.46 -7.54 1.09
C THR A 354 -4.00 -7.89 -0.32
N VAL A 355 -2.93 -7.21 -0.77
CA VAL A 355 -2.33 -7.47 -2.09
C VAL A 355 -1.69 -8.85 -2.13
N GLU A 356 -1.04 -9.28 -1.03
CA GLU A 356 -0.49 -10.63 -0.90
C GLU A 356 -1.60 -11.68 -1.01
N ALA A 357 -2.70 -11.51 -0.26
CA ALA A 357 -3.86 -12.40 -0.34
C ALA A 357 -4.48 -12.44 -1.76
N LEU A 358 -4.56 -11.28 -2.43
CA LEU A 358 -5.05 -11.20 -3.81
C LEU A 358 -4.10 -11.96 -4.77
N ASN A 359 -2.79 -11.83 -4.58
CA ASN A 359 -1.79 -12.52 -5.41
C ASN A 359 -1.90 -14.05 -5.30
N LEU A 360 -2.26 -14.59 -4.12
CA LEU A 360 -2.53 -16.04 -3.95
C LEU A 360 -3.68 -16.54 -4.84
N THR A 361 -4.56 -15.66 -5.30
CA THR A 361 -5.66 -16.03 -6.21
C THR A 361 -5.25 -16.11 -7.67
N GLY A 362 -4.12 -15.50 -8.06
CA GLY A 362 -3.72 -15.28 -9.45
C GLY A 362 -4.60 -14.27 -10.21
N MET A 363 -5.55 -13.60 -9.53
CA MET A 363 -6.57 -12.75 -10.17
C MET A 363 -6.29 -11.24 -10.07
N GLY A 364 -5.13 -10.83 -9.58
CA GLY A 364 -4.79 -9.40 -9.42
C GLY A 364 -4.99 -8.57 -10.69
N LYS A 365 -4.70 -9.13 -11.86
CA LYS A 365 -4.88 -8.48 -13.17
C LYS A 365 -6.32 -8.07 -13.52
N TYR A 366 -7.31 -8.59 -12.81
CA TYR A 366 -8.72 -8.29 -13.00
C TYR A 366 -9.24 -7.17 -12.09
N VAL A 367 -8.42 -6.70 -11.15
CA VAL A 367 -8.75 -5.55 -10.31
C VAL A 367 -8.36 -4.28 -11.04
N ASP A 368 -9.26 -3.27 -11.06
CA ASP A 368 -9.02 -2.02 -11.80
C ASP A 368 -7.81 -1.25 -11.26
N TRP A 369 -7.62 -1.27 -9.94
CA TRP A 369 -6.46 -0.64 -9.32
C TRP A 369 -5.96 -1.36 -8.07
N ILE A 370 -4.67 -1.68 -8.05
CA ILE A 370 -3.97 -2.18 -6.88
C ILE A 370 -3.05 -1.07 -6.39
N SER A 371 -3.39 -0.45 -5.26
CA SER A 371 -2.61 0.65 -4.69
C SER A 371 -1.25 0.16 -4.20
N THR A 372 -0.20 0.86 -4.60
CA THR A 372 1.19 0.60 -4.20
C THR A 372 1.50 0.99 -2.77
N GLY A 373 0.61 1.75 -2.11
CA GLY A 373 0.82 2.32 -0.80
C GLY A 373 -0.36 2.21 0.14
N GLY A 374 -0.55 1.06 0.81
CA GLY A 374 -1.68 0.84 1.72
C GLY A 374 -1.87 1.95 2.76
N GLY A 375 -0.80 2.36 3.45
CA GLY A 375 -0.85 3.47 4.42
C GLY A 375 -1.16 4.83 3.77
N ALA A 376 -0.57 5.10 2.60
CA ALA A 376 -0.84 6.33 1.85
C ALA A 376 -2.28 6.37 1.31
N MET A 377 -2.81 5.22 0.85
CA MET A 377 -4.20 5.08 0.45
C MET A 377 -5.14 5.38 1.62
N LEU A 378 -4.88 4.81 2.80
CA LEU A 378 -5.67 5.08 3.99
C LEU A 378 -5.61 6.57 4.37
N ALA A 379 -4.42 7.18 4.36
CA ALA A 379 -4.25 8.61 4.63
C ALA A 379 -4.99 9.47 3.60
N TYR A 380 -4.90 9.16 2.32
CA TYR A 380 -5.59 9.91 1.26
C TYR A 380 -7.12 9.79 1.37
N LEU A 381 -7.63 8.60 1.64
CA LEU A 381 -9.06 8.35 1.78
C LEU A 381 -9.64 8.89 3.09
N SER A 382 -8.82 9.13 4.12
CA SER A 382 -9.25 9.76 5.39
C SER A 382 -9.21 11.29 5.38
N GLY A 383 -8.53 11.93 4.42
CA GLY A 383 -8.49 13.39 4.21
C GLY A 383 -7.26 14.02 4.79
#